data_65b7628f118c0d6e52cad55ae4942f99
#
_entry.id   65b7628f118c0d6e52cad55ae4942f99
#
_cell.length_a   1.000
_cell.length_b   1.000
_cell.length_c   1.000
_cell.angle_alpha   90.00
_cell.angle_beta   90.00
_cell.angle_gamma   90.00
#
_symmetry.space_group_name_H-M   'P 1'
#
loop_
_entity.id
_entity.type
_entity.pdbx_description
1 polymer ?
#
loop_
_entity_poly.entity_id
_entity_poly.type
_entity_poly.pdbx_seq_one_letter_code
_entity_poly.pdbx_strand_id
1 'polypeptide(L)'
;MSSRIAAFLAYLFPILGPLYVLIASREDEFAVFHAKQSLTLTAFAIGTPLAWAIASWAVLWIPTAGPLLAVPGFTMVILIFLFLAVVWMLGMANALRVVQRPLPIIGRWADRIPVG
;
A
#
# COMPACT_ATOMS: atom_id res chain seq x y z
N MET A 1 1.21 12.10 -21.49
CA MET A 1 1.88 12.12 -20.17
C MET A 1 2.99 11.09 -20.20
N SER A 2 4.18 11.43 -19.70
CA SER A 2 5.29 10.48 -19.72
C SER A 2 5.07 9.34 -18.73
N SER A 3 5.69 8.19 -18.98
CA SER A 3 5.61 7.03 -18.09
C SER A 3 6.06 7.37 -16.68
N ARG A 4 7.11 8.20 -16.55
CA ARG A 4 7.64 8.63 -15.27
C ARG A 4 6.59 9.39 -14.46
N ILE A 5 5.93 10.33 -15.09
CA ILE A 5 4.90 11.15 -14.43
C ILE A 5 3.71 10.30 -14.05
N ALA A 6 3.25 9.43 -14.95
CA ALA A 6 2.12 8.54 -14.67
C ALA A 6 2.43 7.62 -13.49
N ALA A 7 3.63 7.01 -13.48
CA ALA A 7 4.03 6.14 -12.39
C ALA A 7 4.14 6.90 -11.06
N PHE A 8 4.69 8.11 -11.09
CA PHE A 8 4.79 8.95 -9.90
C PHE A 8 3.41 9.33 -9.37
N LEU A 9 2.48 9.70 -10.26
CA LEU A 9 1.11 10.04 -9.85
C LEU A 9 0.40 8.85 -9.22
N ALA A 10 0.74 7.62 -9.65
CA ALA A 10 0.16 6.43 -9.05
C ALA A 10 0.49 6.32 -7.56
N TYR A 11 1.64 6.83 -7.12
CA TYR A 11 2.01 6.85 -5.72
C TYR A 11 1.53 8.11 -5.00
N LEU A 12 1.55 9.25 -5.70
CA LEU A 12 1.19 10.54 -5.10
C LEU A 12 -0.28 10.56 -4.64
N PHE A 13 -1.17 9.97 -5.44
CA PHE A 13 -2.58 9.83 -5.11
C PHE A 13 -2.89 8.35 -4.90
N PRO A 14 -2.87 7.85 -3.64
CA PRO A 14 -2.87 6.41 -3.36
C PRO A 14 -4.02 5.60 -3.97
N ILE A 15 -5.19 6.20 -4.15
CA ILE A 15 -6.34 5.50 -4.73
C ILE A 15 -6.63 6.02 -6.13
N LEU A 16 -6.75 7.34 -6.27
CA LEU A 16 -7.12 7.96 -7.54
C LEU A 16 -6.03 7.84 -8.58
N GLY A 17 -4.76 7.95 -8.16
CA GLY A 17 -3.62 7.83 -9.08
C GLY A 17 -3.55 6.48 -9.77
N PRO A 18 -3.52 5.37 -9.03
CA PRO A 18 -3.50 4.05 -9.65
C PRO A 18 -4.69 3.78 -10.55
N LEU A 19 -5.88 4.17 -10.12
CA LEU A 19 -7.08 3.99 -10.94
C LEU A 19 -6.99 4.77 -12.24
N TYR A 20 -6.52 6.01 -12.16
CA TYR A 20 -6.34 6.83 -13.36
C TYR A 20 -5.35 6.17 -14.32
N VAL A 21 -4.22 5.69 -13.82
CA VAL A 21 -3.19 5.05 -14.64
C VAL A 21 -3.72 3.78 -15.28
N LEU A 22 -4.44 2.96 -14.53
CA LEU A 22 -4.98 1.70 -15.05
C LEU A 22 -6.06 1.93 -16.10
N ILE A 23 -6.72 3.07 -16.08
CA ILE A 23 -7.75 3.41 -17.06
C ILE A 23 -7.15 4.16 -18.25
N ALA A 24 -6.38 5.21 -17.99
CA ALA A 24 -5.91 6.13 -19.01
C ALA A 24 -4.57 5.76 -19.63
N SER A 25 -3.70 5.07 -18.90
CA SER A 25 -2.36 4.71 -19.37
C SER A 25 -2.17 3.19 -19.35
N ARG A 26 -3.18 2.46 -19.71
CA ARG A 26 -3.25 1.01 -19.61
C ARG A 26 -2.20 0.29 -20.43
N GLU A 27 -1.76 0.89 -21.53
CA GLU A 27 -0.77 0.30 -22.44
C GLU A 27 0.67 0.57 -21.99
N ASP A 28 0.86 1.43 -21.01
CA ASP A 28 2.18 1.78 -20.50
C ASP A 28 2.55 0.79 -19.38
N GLU A 29 3.38 -0.20 -19.72
CA GLU A 29 3.75 -1.26 -18.79
C GLU A 29 4.45 -0.72 -17.55
N PHE A 30 5.30 0.31 -17.69
CA PHE A 30 6.00 0.89 -16.56
C PHE A 30 5.02 1.56 -15.57
N ALA A 31 4.09 2.36 -16.11
CA ALA A 31 3.10 3.04 -15.28
C ALA A 31 2.16 2.04 -14.61
N VAL A 32 1.73 1.01 -15.34
CA VAL A 32 0.86 -0.05 -14.78
C VAL A 32 1.58 -0.82 -13.69
N PHE A 33 2.87 -1.12 -13.86
CA PHE A 33 3.66 -1.79 -12.83
C PHE A 33 3.60 -1.01 -11.51
N HIS A 34 3.87 0.30 -11.55
CA HIS A 34 3.86 1.13 -10.36
C HIS A 34 2.44 1.37 -9.82
N ALA A 35 1.43 1.41 -10.68
CA ALA A 35 0.04 1.52 -10.25
C ALA A 35 -0.37 0.31 -9.41
N LYS A 36 0.01 -0.89 -9.85
CA LYS A 36 -0.27 -2.11 -9.09
C LYS A 36 0.46 -2.13 -7.75
N GLN A 37 1.72 -1.68 -7.73
CA GLN A 37 2.48 -1.57 -6.49
C GLN A 37 1.79 -0.61 -5.52
N SER A 38 1.33 0.53 -6.00
CA SER A 38 0.64 1.53 -5.19
C SER A 38 -0.70 1.02 -4.66
N LEU A 39 -1.47 0.31 -5.49
CA LEU A 39 -2.73 -0.28 -5.04
C LEU A 39 -2.50 -1.30 -3.94
N THR A 40 -1.48 -2.15 -4.09
CA THR A 40 -1.13 -3.14 -3.09
C THR A 40 -0.74 -2.48 -1.78
N LEU A 41 0.08 -1.42 -1.86
CA LEU A 41 0.49 -0.65 -0.71
C LEU A 41 -0.71 -0.01 0.00
N THR A 42 -1.64 0.55 -0.77
CA THR A 42 -2.86 1.15 -0.24
C THR A 42 -3.73 0.11 0.46
N ALA A 43 -3.85 -1.09 -0.14
CA ALA A 43 -4.61 -2.18 0.47
C ALA A 43 -4.05 -2.56 1.84
N PHE A 44 -2.72 -2.65 1.97
CA PHE A 44 -2.09 -2.90 3.27
C PHE A 44 -2.32 -1.75 4.25
N ALA A 45 -2.25 -0.50 3.76
CA ALA A 45 -2.45 0.67 4.60
C ALA A 45 -3.87 0.76 5.16
N ILE A 46 -4.86 0.36 4.40
CA ILE A 46 -6.26 0.33 4.84
C ILE A 46 -6.54 -0.92 5.67
N GLY A 47 -6.02 -2.07 5.24
CA GLY A 47 -6.28 -3.35 5.89
C GLY A 47 -5.69 -3.44 7.29
N THR A 48 -4.54 -2.83 7.53
CA THR A 48 -3.86 -2.91 8.82
C THR A 48 -4.70 -2.34 9.97
N PRO A 49 -5.20 -1.08 9.91
CA PRO A 49 -6.02 -0.58 10.99
C PRO A 49 -7.38 -1.28 11.10
N LEU A 50 -7.94 -1.74 9.96
CA LEU A 50 -9.19 -2.49 10.00
C LEU A 50 -8.99 -3.82 10.72
N ALA A 51 -7.92 -4.54 10.42
CA ALA A 51 -7.61 -5.79 11.10
C ALA A 51 -7.41 -5.57 12.60
N TRP A 52 -6.68 -4.51 12.98
CA TRP A 52 -6.49 -4.17 14.37
C TRP A 52 -7.81 -3.83 15.06
N ALA A 53 -8.67 -3.05 14.40
CA ALA A 53 -9.96 -2.64 14.96
C ALA A 53 -10.85 -3.86 15.20
N ILE A 54 -10.93 -4.78 14.25
CA ILE A 54 -11.75 -5.98 14.38
C ILE A 54 -11.22 -6.88 15.49
N ALA A 55 -9.89 -7.11 15.50
CA ALA A 55 -9.28 -7.94 16.52
C ALA A 55 -9.43 -7.33 17.92
N SER A 56 -9.25 -6.01 18.04
CA SER A 56 -9.41 -5.30 19.30
C SER A 56 -10.84 -5.36 19.79
N TRP A 57 -11.81 -5.19 18.90
CA TRP A 57 -13.22 -5.32 19.24
C TRP A 57 -13.50 -6.69 19.86
N ALA A 58 -12.96 -7.74 19.24
CA ALA A 58 -13.18 -9.11 19.73
C ALA A 58 -12.55 -9.33 21.11
N VAL A 59 -11.29 -8.89 21.32
CA VAL A 59 -10.60 -9.15 22.59
C VAL A 59 -11.08 -8.24 23.72
N LEU A 60 -11.67 -7.08 23.42
CA LEU A 60 -12.17 -6.17 24.45
C LEU A 60 -13.37 -6.75 25.21
N TRP A 61 -13.99 -7.81 24.70
CA TRP A 61 -15.01 -8.56 25.44
C TRP A 61 -14.41 -9.32 26.64
N ILE A 62 -13.09 -9.47 26.69
CA ILE A 62 -12.41 -10.15 27.78
C ILE A 62 -11.97 -9.09 28.79
N PRO A 63 -12.51 -9.07 30.03
CA PRO A 63 -12.11 -8.08 31.04
C PRO A 63 -10.61 -8.20 31.33
N THR A 64 -9.95 -7.08 31.53
CA THR A 64 -8.53 -6.96 31.88
C THR A 64 -7.60 -7.35 30.72
N ALA A 65 -7.77 -8.53 30.10
CA ALA A 65 -6.91 -9.00 29.02
C ALA A 65 -7.11 -8.20 27.74
N GLY A 66 -8.34 -7.73 27.47
CA GLY A 66 -8.63 -7.00 26.26
C GLY A 66 -7.76 -5.76 26.06
N PRO A 67 -7.77 -4.79 27.01
CA PRO A 67 -6.92 -3.61 26.89
C PRO A 67 -5.42 -3.93 26.84
N LEU A 68 -4.98 -4.96 27.58
CA LEU A 68 -3.58 -5.37 27.60
C LEU A 68 -3.11 -5.90 26.24
N LEU A 69 -4.04 -6.43 25.43
CA LEU A 69 -3.73 -6.92 24.09
C LEU A 69 -3.95 -5.83 23.02
N ALA A 70 -5.00 -5.01 23.19
CA ALA A 70 -5.34 -4.00 22.20
C ALA A 70 -4.31 -2.88 22.12
N VAL A 71 -3.75 -2.44 23.24
CA VAL A 71 -2.78 -1.34 23.27
C VAL A 71 -1.48 -1.71 22.57
N PRO A 72 -0.82 -2.85 22.90
CA PRO A 72 0.35 -3.26 22.13
C PRO A 72 0.05 -3.51 20.65
N GLY A 73 -1.16 -3.98 20.31
CA GLY A 73 -1.59 -4.14 18.94
C GLY A 73 -1.58 -2.82 18.18
N PHE A 74 -1.98 -1.73 18.83
CA PHE A 74 -1.92 -0.40 18.22
C PHE A 74 -0.48 0.02 17.93
N THR A 75 0.46 -0.32 18.82
CA THR A 75 1.88 -0.07 18.58
C THR A 75 2.34 -0.79 17.31
N MET A 76 1.89 -2.02 17.11
CA MET A 76 2.22 -2.76 15.88
C MET A 76 1.66 -2.04 14.64
N VAL A 77 0.46 -1.48 14.73
CA VAL A 77 -0.12 -0.71 13.63
C VAL A 77 0.77 0.48 13.30
N ILE A 78 1.25 1.21 14.31
CA ILE A 78 2.15 2.34 14.09
C ILE A 78 3.43 1.89 13.39
N LEU A 79 4.03 0.80 13.84
CA LEU A 79 5.26 0.29 13.24
C LEU A 79 5.04 -0.14 11.79
N ILE A 80 3.91 -0.78 11.50
CA ILE A 80 3.56 -1.16 10.14
C ILE A 80 3.38 0.08 9.27
N PHE A 81 2.72 1.12 9.77
CA PHE A 81 2.56 2.36 9.00
C PHE A 81 3.89 3.06 8.74
N LEU A 82 4.82 3.04 9.69
CA LEU A 82 6.16 3.58 9.44
C LEU A 82 6.86 2.80 8.33
N PHE A 83 6.75 1.48 8.35
CA PHE A 83 7.29 0.64 7.28
C PHE A 83 6.64 0.96 5.94
N LEU A 84 5.31 1.06 5.91
CA LEU A 84 4.57 1.38 4.68
C LEU A 84 4.95 2.76 4.14
N ALA A 85 5.19 3.74 5.02
CA ALA A 85 5.63 5.07 4.59
C ALA A 85 6.98 5.01 3.90
N VAL A 86 7.92 4.24 4.45
CA VAL A 86 9.24 4.07 3.83
C VAL A 86 9.10 3.37 2.47
N VAL A 87 8.30 2.32 2.40
CA VAL A 87 8.07 1.59 1.15
C VAL A 87 7.42 2.49 0.12
N TRP A 88 6.46 3.33 0.54
CA TRP A 88 5.81 4.28 -0.35
C TRP A 88 6.81 5.27 -0.94
N MET A 89 7.71 5.80 -0.11
CA MET A 89 8.75 6.71 -0.56
C MET A 89 9.69 6.02 -1.55
N LEU A 90 10.03 4.75 -1.30
CA LEU A 90 10.85 3.97 -2.22
C LEU A 90 10.14 3.78 -3.56
N GLY A 91 8.83 3.53 -3.54
CA GLY A 91 8.04 3.41 -4.75
C GLY A 91 8.05 4.70 -5.57
N MET A 92 7.86 5.84 -4.91
CA MET A 92 7.94 7.14 -5.57
C MET A 92 9.32 7.37 -6.20
N ALA A 93 10.39 7.04 -5.47
CA ALA A 93 11.75 7.18 -5.97
C ALA A 93 12.00 6.28 -7.18
N ASN A 94 11.53 5.03 -7.13
CA ASN A 94 11.66 4.10 -8.25
C ASN A 94 10.91 4.60 -9.48
N ALA A 95 9.73 5.19 -9.27
CA ALA A 95 8.94 5.76 -10.38
C ALA A 95 9.69 6.92 -11.04
N LEU A 96 10.29 7.79 -10.24
CA LEU A 96 11.05 8.94 -10.76
C LEU A 96 12.35 8.52 -11.46
N ARG A 97 12.93 7.39 -11.03
CA ARG A 97 14.15 6.85 -11.64
C ARG A 97 13.89 5.95 -12.84
N VAL A 98 12.61 5.74 -13.17
CA VAL A 98 12.18 4.83 -14.22
C VAL A 98 12.71 3.40 -13.98
N VAL A 99 12.50 2.90 -12.75
CA VAL A 99 12.93 1.57 -12.33
C VAL A 99 11.72 0.71 -12.02
N GLN A 100 11.65 -0.48 -12.64
CA GLN A 100 10.61 -1.47 -12.37
C GLN A 100 11.11 -2.50 -11.37
N ARG A 101 11.30 -2.05 -10.12
CA ARG A 101 11.74 -2.92 -9.05
C ARG A 101 10.58 -3.10 -8.07
N PRO A 102 10.19 -4.37 -7.75
CA PRO A 102 9.13 -4.60 -6.78
C PRO A 102 9.45 -3.99 -5.43
N LEU A 103 8.43 -3.49 -4.76
CA LEU A 103 8.59 -2.99 -3.40
C LEU A 103 8.94 -4.13 -2.45
N PRO A 104 9.71 -3.87 -1.38
CA PRO A 104 10.09 -4.92 -0.43
C PRO A 104 8.84 -5.61 0.16
N ILE A 105 8.85 -6.93 0.19
CA ILE A 105 7.80 -7.78 0.78
C ILE A 105 6.45 -7.63 0.08
N ILE A 106 5.97 -6.40 -0.10
CA ILE A 106 4.63 -6.08 -0.59
C ILE A 106 4.53 -6.23 -2.10
N GLY A 107 5.60 -5.85 -2.83
CA GLY A 107 5.57 -5.75 -4.29
C GLY A 107 5.18 -7.03 -5.00
N ARG A 108 5.56 -8.19 -4.45
CA ARG A 108 5.23 -9.47 -5.07
C ARG A 108 3.72 -9.74 -5.12
N TRP A 109 2.94 -9.10 -4.25
CA TRP A 109 1.48 -9.24 -4.26
C TRP A 109 0.83 -8.45 -5.38
N ALA A 110 1.52 -7.41 -5.88
CA ALA A 110 1.00 -6.59 -6.96
C ALA A 110 0.83 -7.36 -8.26
N ASP A 111 1.68 -8.34 -8.50
CA ASP A 111 1.59 -9.18 -9.72
C ASP A 111 0.32 -10.02 -9.75
N ARG A 112 -0.33 -10.21 -8.62
CA ARG A 112 -1.56 -10.98 -8.53
C ARG A 112 -2.80 -10.18 -8.89
N ILE A 113 -2.65 -8.86 -9.09
CA ILE A 113 -3.75 -8.01 -9.50
C ILE A 113 -4.04 -8.29 -10.98
N PRO A 114 -5.26 -8.77 -11.32
CA PRO A 114 -5.56 -9.18 -12.69
C PRO A 114 -5.93 -8.01 -13.58
N VAL A 115 -5.15 -6.94 -13.55
CA VAL A 115 -5.43 -5.72 -14.31
C VAL A 115 -4.18 -5.31 -15.07
N GLY A 116 -4.36 -4.97 -16.32
CA GLY A 116 -3.28 -4.50 -17.20
C GLY A 116 -2.51 -5.61 -17.87
#